data_c89ace5e0eb6826b26e3708dfbfdc80d
#
_entry.id   c89ace5e0eb6826b26e3708dfbfdc80d
#
_cell.length_a   1.000
_cell.length_b   1.000
_cell.length_c   1.000
_cell.angle_alpha   90.00
_cell.angle_beta   90.00
_cell.angle_gamma   90.00
#
_symmetry.space_group_name_H-M   'P 1'
#
loop_
_entity.id
_entity.type
_entity.pdbx_description
1 polymer ?
#
loop_
_entity_poly.entity_id
_entity_poly.type
_entity_poly.pdbx_seq_one_letter_code
_entity_poly.pdbx_strand_id
1 'polypeptide(L)'
;LLTDAPLEPTPRLDAVSPCLSCVARPCRAACPAGALGAPADAAARFDLGRCVDYRLETDSACAQTCRARLACPVAPQHRYDDAQLAHCYGESLRMLRDWRAAPPR
;
A
#
# COMPACT_ATOMS: atom_id res chain seq x y z
N LEU A 1 -14.21 -8.19 -12.41
CA LEU A 1 -15.36 -8.81 -11.79
C LEU A 1 -16.61 -8.27 -12.46
N LEU A 2 -17.48 -9.14 -12.95
CA LEU A 2 -18.79 -8.78 -13.48
C LEU A 2 -19.85 -9.29 -12.52
N THR A 3 -20.90 -8.50 -12.31
CA THR A 3 -22.05 -8.84 -11.47
C THR A 3 -23.35 -8.42 -12.15
N ASP A 4 -24.40 -9.17 -11.98
CA ASP A 4 -25.77 -8.85 -12.35
C ASP A 4 -26.61 -8.33 -11.16
N ALA A 5 -25.95 -8.10 -10.02
CA ALA A 5 -26.62 -7.53 -8.85
C ALA A 5 -27.18 -6.13 -9.17
N PRO A 6 -28.42 -5.82 -8.77
CA PRO A 6 -29.03 -4.51 -8.95
C PRO A 6 -28.39 -3.50 -8.01
N LEU A 7 -27.29 -2.90 -8.45
CA LEU A 7 -26.55 -1.90 -7.69
C LEU A 7 -27.00 -0.50 -8.08
N GLU A 8 -27.41 0.28 -7.08
CA GLU A 8 -27.69 1.70 -7.28
C GLU A 8 -26.36 2.47 -7.42
N PRO A 9 -26.23 3.35 -8.43
CA PRO A 9 -25.04 4.17 -8.54
C PRO A 9 -24.86 5.07 -7.30
N THR A 10 -23.70 5.03 -6.70
CA THR A 10 -23.36 5.98 -5.64
C THR A 10 -22.77 7.25 -6.24
N PRO A 11 -23.03 8.44 -5.65
CA PRO A 11 -22.42 9.68 -6.09
C PRO A 11 -20.89 9.57 -6.05
N ARG A 12 -20.25 10.16 -7.06
CA ARG A 12 -18.78 10.25 -7.04
C ARG A 12 -18.34 11.07 -5.83
N LEU A 13 -17.38 10.56 -5.07
CA LEU A 13 -16.76 11.31 -3.99
C LEU A 13 -15.93 12.46 -4.59
N ASP A 14 -16.40 13.68 -4.42
CA ASP A 14 -15.67 14.90 -4.81
C ASP A 14 -14.95 15.46 -3.57
N ALA A 15 -13.87 14.81 -3.21
CA ALA A 15 -13.05 15.19 -2.05
C ALA A 15 -11.60 15.42 -2.46
N VAL A 16 -11.03 16.47 -1.91
CA VAL A 16 -9.61 16.77 -2.07
C VAL A 16 -8.79 15.71 -1.33
N SER A 17 -7.72 15.22 -1.97
CA SER A 17 -6.85 14.22 -1.34
C SER A 17 -6.28 14.74 -0.02
N PRO A 18 -6.41 14.01 1.10
CA PRO A 18 -5.87 14.41 2.40
C PRO A 18 -4.33 14.51 2.39
N CYS A 19 -3.67 13.92 1.42
CA CYS A 19 -2.22 14.05 1.26
C CYS A 19 -1.76 15.46 0.89
N LEU A 20 -2.64 16.29 0.30
CA LEU A 20 -2.32 17.66 -0.07
C LEU A 20 -2.16 18.58 1.16
N SER A 21 -2.93 18.32 2.22
CA SER A 21 -2.87 19.06 3.49
C SER A 21 -1.96 18.41 4.53
N CYS A 22 -1.45 17.20 4.31
CA CYS A 22 -0.60 16.48 5.24
C CYS A 22 0.87 16.95 5.15
N VAL A 23 1.22 17.98 5.92
CA VAL A 23 2.57 18.57 5.89
C VAL A 23 3.63 17.58 6.40
N ALA A 24 3.39 16.90 7.50
CA ALA A 24 4.36 16.03 8.15
C ALA A 24 4.68 14.74 7.37
N ARG A 25 3.74 14.25 6.58
CA ARG A 25 3.86 13.03 5.74
C ARG A 25 4.60 11.87 6.43
N PRO A 26 4.17 11.44 7.61
CA PRO A 26 4.88 10.42 8.40
C PRO A 26 4.99 9.09 7.69
N CYS A 27 4.08 8.80 6.76
CA CYS A 27 4.14 7.61 5.91
C CYS A 27 5.44 7.52 5.09
N ARG A 28 6.01 8.66 4.66
CA ARG A 28 7.27 8.67 3.91
C ARG A 28 8.46 8.35 4.81
N ALA A 29 8.52 8.98 5.98
CA ALA A 29 9.57 8.72 6.95
C ALA A 29 9.53 7.27 7.47
N ALA A 30 8.33 6.70 7.58
CA ALA A 30 8.13 5.33 8.06
C ALA A 30 8.35 4.26 6.98
N CYS A 31 8.52 4.62 5.70
CA CYS A 31 8.74 3.66 4.62
C CYS A 31 10.21 3.25 4.54
N PRO A 32 10.60 2.04 4.99
CA PRO A 32 12.02 1.65 5.01
C PRO A 32 12.59 1.43 3.61
N ALA A 33 11.74 1.13 2.63
CA ALA A 33 12.14 1.00 1.23
C ALA A 33 12.34 2.34 0.50
N GLY A 34 11.93 3.47 1.12
CA GLY A 34 11.91 4.76 0.44
C GLY A 34 11.04 4.78 -0.83
N ALA A 35 10.02 3.93 -0.88
CA ALA A 35 9.17 3.72 -2.07
C ALA A 35 8.13 4.82 -2.29
N LEU A 36 7.98 5.76 -1.36
CA LEU A 36 7.03 6.87 -1.47
C LEU A 36 7.76 8.14 -1.93
N GLY A 37 7.49 8.56 -3.15
CA GLY A 37 8.16 9.68 -3.83
C GLY A 37 8.05 11.05 -3.17
N ALA A 38 8.75 12.03 -3.74
CA ALA A 38 8.80 13.40 -3.25
C ALA A 38 7.49 14.16 -3.48
N PRO A 39 7.21 15.21 -2.66
CA PRO A 39 5.96 15.98 -2.73
C PRO A 39 5.74 16.74 -4.03
N ALA A 40 6.82 17.06 -4.75
CA ALA A 40 6.75 17.83 -5.99
C ALA A 40 6.05 17.08 -7.14
N ASP A 41 6.04 15.76 -7.08
CA ASP A 41 5.21 14.96 -7.97
C ASP A 41 3.82 14.81 -7.35
N ALA A 42 2.86 15.60 -7.82
CA ALA A 42 1.46 15.54 -7.38
C ALA A 42 0.82 14.16 -7.62
N ALA A 43 1.34 13.37 -8.52
CA ALA A 43 1.21 11.93 -8.56
C ALA A 43 2.37 11.35 -7.74
N ALA A 44 2.22 11.28 -6.41
CA ALA A 44 3.18 10.58 -5.56
C ALA A 44 3.47 9.22 -6.17
N ARG A 45 4.53 9.15 -6.97
CA ARG A 45 4.86 7.92 -7.68
C ARG A 45 5.31 6.93 -6.63
N PHE A 46 4.47 5.96 -6.42
CA PHE A 46 4.82 4.80 -5.63
C PHE A 46 5.79 3.94 -6.44
N ASP A 47 7.02 3.82 -5.95
CA ASP A 47 8.02 2.93 -6.54
C ASP A 47 7.74 1.49 -6.11
N LEU A 48 6.98 0.79 -6.96
CA LEU A 48 6.60 -0.59 -6.72
C LEU A 48 7.83 -1.50 -6.66
N GLY A 49 8.83 -1.26 -7.49
CA GLY A 49 10.06 -2.04 -7.53
C GLY A 49 10.76 -2.04 -6.18
N ARG A 50 11.07 -0.85 -5.65
CA ARG A 50 11.68 -0.71 -4.31
C ARG A 50 10.84 -1.35 -3.20
N CYS A 51 9.51 -1.19 -3.26
CA CYS A 51 8.64 -1.79 -2.26
C CYS A 51 8.70 -3.32 -2.31
N VAL A 52 8.65 -3.90 -3.50
CA VAL A 52 8.69 -5.36 -3.69
C VAL A 52 10.04 -5.91 -3.26
N ASP A 53 11.13 -5.30 -3.71
CA ASP A 53 12.49 -5.73 -3.37
C ASP A 53 12.69 -5.78 -1.85
N TYR A 54 12.34 -4.68 -1.16
CA TYR A 54 12.43 -4.63 0.29
C TYR A 54 11.52 -5.68 0.98
N ARG A 55 10.30 -5.90 0.49
CA ARG A 55 9.38 -6.88 1.08
C ARG A 55 9.89 -8.33 0.95
N LEU A 56 10.69 -8.60 -0.07
CA LEU A 56 11.25 -9.93 -0.35
C LEU A 56 12.56 -10.19 0.39
N GLU A 57 13.18 -9.18 1.01
CA GLU A 57 14.35 -9.38 1.86
C GLU A 57 14.06 -10.30 3.04
N THR A 58 15.08 -11.01 3.49
CA THR A 58 15.00 -11.81 4.71
C THR A 58 14.74 -10.88 5.90
N ASP A 59 13.81 -11.26 6.77
CA ASP A 59 13.40 -10.49 7.96
C ASP A 59 12.89 -9.07 7.69
N SER A 60 12.35 -8.84 6.49
CA SER A 60 11.78 -7.55 6.12
C SER A 60 10.69 -7.10 7.10
N ALA A 61 10.81 -5.88 7.62
CA ALA A 61 9.80 -5.27 8.47
C ALA A 61 8.46 -5.01 7.75
N CYS A 62 8.43 -5.16 6.42
CA CYS A 62 7.24 -5.02 5.57
C CYS A 62 6.77 -6.35 4.95
N ALA A 63 7.32 -7.49 5.37
CA ALA A 63 6.91 -8.79 4.82
C ALA A 63 5.40 -9.03 4.96
N GLN A 64 4.85 -8.80 6.14
CA GLN A 64 3.42 -9.03 6.44
C GLN A 64 2.67 -7.75 6.84
N THR A 65 3.19 -6.57 6.53
CA THR A 65 2.55 -5.30 6.86
C THR A 65 3.05 -4.17 5.95
N CYS A 66 2.54 -2.95 6.17
CA CYS A 66 3.07 -1.74 5.54
C CYS A 66 3.33 -0.67 6.61
N ARG A 67 4.59 -0.44 6.96
CA ARG A 67 4.99 0.56 7.96
C ARG A 67 4.48 1.96 7.62
N ALA A 68 4.54 2.32 6.35
CA ALA A 68 4.02 3.61 5.87
C ALA A 68 2.51 3.76 6.08
N ARG A 69 1.75 2.69 5.84
CA ARG A 69 0.28 2.69 6.05
C ARG A 69 -0.06 2.81 7.53
N LEU A 70 0.69 2.15 8.39
CA LEU A 70 0.49 2.24 9.84
C LEU A 70 0.83 3.62 10.39
N ALA A 71 1.78 4.33 9.77
CA ALA A 71 2.14 5.69 10.17
C ALA A 71 1.21 6.78 9.63
N CYS A 72 0.33 6.47 8.66
CA CYS A 72 -0.57 7.46 8.09
C CYS A 72 -1.61 7.91 9.13
N PRO A 73 -1.78 9.23 9.40
CA PRO A 73 -2.74 9.71 10.38
C PRO A 73 -4.19 9.70 9.86
N VAL A 74 -4.39 9.48 8.56
CA VAL A 74 -5.72 9.54 7.93
C VAL A 74 -6.49 8.27 8.25
N ALA A 75 -7.71 8.43 8.76
CA ALA A 75 -8.69 7.37 8.98
C ALA A 75 -8.13 6.11 9.68
N PRO A 76 -7.50 6.25 10.87
CA PRO A 76 -6.88 5.12 11.56
C PRO A 76 -7.88 4.02 11.93
N GLN A 77 -9.15 4.35 12.07
CA GLN A 77 -10.24 3.40 12.35
C GLN A 77 -10.52 2.42 11.19
N HIS A 78 -10.01 2.70 9.98
CA HIS A 78 -10.13 1.82 8.81
C HIS A 78 -8.85 1.03 8.51
N ARG A 79 -7.92 0.97 9.44
CA ARG A 79 -6.75 0.10 9.31
C ARG A 79 -7.15 -1.35 9.50
N TYR A 80 -6.43 -2.20 8.83
CA TYR A 80 -6.56 -3.63 9.04
C TYR A 80 -6.14 -4.02 10.46
N ASP A 81 -6.86 -4.94 11.07
CA ASP A 81 -6.42 -5.65 12.26
C ASP A 81 -5.31 -6.66 11.94
N ASP A 82 -4.76 -7.29 12.97
CA ASP A 82 -3.63 -8.22 12.82
C ASP A 82 -3.99 -9.44 11.97
N ALA A 83 -5.21 -9.96 12.08
CA ALA A 83 -5.68 -11.09 11.29
C ALA A 83 -5.82 -10.73 9.81
N GLN A 84 -6.38 -9.56 9.52
CA GLN A 84 -6.48 -9.03 8.16
C GLN A 84 -5.10 -8.75 7.56
N LEU A 85 -4.17 -8.20 8.35
CA LEU A 85 -2.79 -7.97 7.93
C LEU A 85 -2.11 -9.29 7.57
N ALA A 86 -2.17 -10.28 8.45
CA ALA A 86 -1.57 -11.59 8.24
C ALA A 86 -2.11 -12.25 6.95
N HIS A 87 -3.42 -12.20 6.75
CA HIS A 87 -4.04 -12.75 5.54
C HIS A 87 -3.63 -11.98 4.28
N CYS A 88 -3.92 -10.68 4.22
CA CYS A 88 -3.75 -9.90 2.99
C CYS A 88 -2.27 -9.75 2.60
N TYR A 89 -1.41 -9.46 3.57
CA TYR A 89 0.02 -9.27 3.29
C TYR A 89 0.77 -10.59 3.14
N GLY A 90 0.37 -11.64 3.88
CA GLY A 90 0.94 -12.97 3.75
C GLY A 90 0.70 -13.55 2.36
N GLU A 91 -0.56 -13.51 1.89
CA GLU A 91 -0.90 -13.96 0.53
C GLU A 91 -0.21 -13.13 -0.55
N SER A 92 -0.19 -11.81 -0.39
CA SER A 92 0.53 -10.92 -1.31
C SER A 92 2.03 -11.22 -1.35
N LEU A 93 2.66 -11.53 -0.21
CA LEU A 93 4.08 -11.88 -0.16
C LEU A 93 4.36 -13.21 -0.90
N ARG A 94 3.50 -14.21 -0.72
CA ARG A 94 3.59 -15.48 -1.44
C ARG A 94 3.52 -15.26 -2.95
N MET A 95 2.52 -14.51 -3.42
CA MET A 95 2.38 -14.16 -4.84
C MET A 95 3.60 -13.42 -5.40
N LEU A 96 4.20 -12.51 -4.64
CA LEU A 96 5.40 -11.78 -5.07
C LEU A 96 6.60 -12.71 -5.22
N ARG A 97 6.78 -13.67 -4.31
CA ARG A 97 7.83 -14.69 -4.40
C ARG A 97 7.67 -15.56 -5.64
N ASP A 98 6.46 -16.04 -5.88
CA ASP A 98 6.14 -16.87 -7.05
C ASP A 98 6.38 -16.08 -8.36
N TRP A 99 5.96 -14.82 -8.38
CA TRP A 99 6.18 -13.94 -9.54
C TRP A 99 7.67 -13.68 -9.82
N ARG A 100 8.48 -13.46 -8.79
CA ARG A 100 9.93 -13.27 -8.94
C ARG A 100 10.66 -14.54 -9.37
N ALA A 101 10.16 -15.70 -8.96
CA ALA A 101 10.73 -17.00 -9.33
C ALA A 101 10.31 -17.47 -10.73
N ALA A 102 9.27 -16.86 -11.32
CA ALA A 102 8.79 -17.23 -12.64
C ALA A 102 9.82 -16.86 -13.73
N PRO A 103 10.04 -17.72 -14.72
CA PRO A 103 10.90 -17.38 -15.84
C PRO A 103 10.33 -16.19 -16.63
N PRO A 104 11.18 -15.36 -17.26
CA PRO A 104 10.72 -14.27 -18.10
C PRO A 104 9.86 -14.83 -19.25
N ARG A 105 8.70 -14.19 -19.46
CA ARG A 105 7.79 -14.53 -20.57
C ARG A 105 8.32 -14.00 -21.89
#